data_224831ab1458b836b363794b69d956b9
#
_entry.id   224831ab1458b836b363794b69d956b9
#
_cell.length_a   1.000
_cell.length_b   1.000
_cell.length_c   1.000
_cell.angle_alpha   90.00
_cell.angle_beta   90.00
_cell.angle_gamma   90.00
#
_symmetry.space_group_name_H-M   'P 1'
#
loop_
_entity.id
_entity.type
_entity.pdbx_description
1 polymer ?
#
loop_
_entity_poly.entity_id
_entity_poly.type
_entity_poly.pdbx_seq_one_letter_code
_entity_poly.pdbx_strand_id
1 'polypeptide(L)'
;LGRGWRSTTHVLQARDLVRQRGAMSTFENFLRPGGTGSSDTLAGRLSLDAFDRGISTGSPNDIAPAGREIEITPGILPVSRLIVLEDADHLGSIRQAYLRRMMETVGNASRFILVARAPSRIIDALRSRTQMIRIPATERGTMLSTMHSITKSEGVDTVDGVLEDIAYISGGNLRKALFTLEMLHLRGLAQ
;
A
#
# COMPACT_ATOMS: atom_id res chain seq x y z
N LEU A 1 14.36 1.01 -3.21
CA LEU A 1 13.64 1.76 -4.25
C LEU A 1 14.12 3.21 -4.22
N GLY A 2 14.74 3.70 -5.30
CA GLY A 2 15.32 5.04 -5.38
C GLY A 2 14.26 6.15 -5.42
N ARG A 3 14.70 7.40 -5.28
CA ARG A 3 13.82 8.59 -5.27
C ARG A 3 12.87 8.71 -6.48
N GLY A 4 13.21 8.13 -7.64
CA GLY A 4 12.37 8.15 -8.85
C GLY A 4 11.11 7.29 -8.79
N TRP A 5 11.00 6.37 -7.83
CA TRP A 5 9.84 5.48 -7.72
C TRP A 5 8.62 6.13 -7.07
N ARG A 6 8.79 7.18 -6.27
CA ARG A 6 7.67 7.85 -5.60
C ARG A 6 6.69 8.51 -6.57
N SER A 7 7.18 9.09 -7.66
CA SER A 7 6.34 9.74 -8.66
C SER A 7 5.57 8.76 -9.55
N THR A 8 5.97 7.48 -9.56
CA THR A 8 5.35 6.42 -10.40
C THR A 8 4.59 5.37 -9.59
N THR A 9 4.52 5.53 -8.27
CA THR A 9 3.82 4.61 -7.37
C THR A 9 2.40 5.10 -7.11
N HIS A 10 1.42 4.25 -7.39
CA HIS A 10 0.00 4.52 -7.16
C HIS A 10 -0.55 3.52 -6.14
N VAL A 11 -1.08 4.04 -5.05
CA VAL A 11 -1.72 3.24 -4.00
C VAL A 11 -3.23 3.35 -4.15
N LEU A 12 -3.91 2.23 -4.29
CA LEU A 12 -5.35 2.13 -4.50
C LEU A 12 -5.97 1.22 -3.44
N GLN A 13 -7.14 1.62 -2.97
CA GLN A 13 -7.96 0.78 -2.09
C GLN A 13 -8.93 -0.06 -2.92
N ALA A 14 -8.96 -1.37 -2.68
CA ALA A 14 -9.93 -2.23 -3.36
C ALA A 14 -11.39 -1.79 -3.15
N ARG A 15 -11.69 -1.20 -2.00
CA ARG A 15 -13.03 -0.68 -1.67
C ARG A 15 -13.49 0.42 -2.61
N ASP A 16 -12.59 1.27 -3.06
CA ASP A 16 -12.93 2.37 -3.96
C ASP A 16 -13.25 1.84 -5.36
N LEU A 17 -12.50 0.82 -5.80
CA LEU A 17 -12.81 0.10 -7.05
C LEU A 17 -14.15 -0.65 -7.01
N VAL A 18 -14.61 -1.02 -5.82
CA VAL A 18 -15.91 -1.71 -5.64
C VAL A 18 -17.07 -0.73 -5.58
N ARG A 19 -16.91 0.41 -4.91
CA ARG A 19 -18.00 1.37 -4.63
C ARG A 19 -18.40 2.19 -5.84
N GLN A 20 -17.46 2.55 -6.70
CA GLN A 20 -17.74 3.44 -7.84
C GLN A 20 -18.10 2.63 -9.09
N ARG A 21 -19.23 2.97 -9.71
CA ARG A 21 -19.58 2.44 -11.04
C ARG A 21 -18.53 2.89 -12.06
N GLY A 22 -18.05 1.94 -12.87
CA GLY A 22 -17.06 2.23 -13.89
C GLY A 22 -15.62 2.37 -13.38
N ALA A 23 -15.36 2.28 -12.07
CA ALA A 23 -14.01 2.42 -11.52
C ALA A 23 -13.00 1.46 -12.13
N MET A 24 -13.41 0.21 -12.41
CA MET A 24 -12.53 -0.78 -13.04
C MET A 24 -12.18 -0.41 -14.49
N SER A 25 -13.10 0.15 -15.26
CA SER A 25 -12.82 0.61 -16.64
C SER A 25 -11.97 1.88 -16.65
N THR A 26 -12.19 2.78 -15.70
CA THR A 26 -11.34 3.96 -15.50
C THR A 26 -9.92 3.54 -15.11
N PHE A 27 -9.80 2.55 -14.24
CA PHE A 27 -8.51 1.97 -13.85
C PHE A 27 -7.81 1.29 -15.04
N GLU A 28 -8.55 0.54 -15.87
CA GLU A 28 -8.00 -0.03 -17.10
C GLU A 28 -7.49 1.05 -18.05
N ASN A 29 -8.25 2.10 -18.29
CA ASN A 29 -7.83 3.21 -19.13
C ASN A 29 -6.59 3.93 -18.60
N PHE A 30 -6.49 4.09 -17.28
CA PHE A 30 -5.31 4.63 -16.63
C PHE A 30 -4.07 3.74 -16.84
N LEU A 31 -4.23 2.43 -16.89
CA LEU A 31 -3.12 1.48 -17.08
C LEU A 31 -2.67 1.38 -18.54
N ARG A 32 -3.51 1.72 -19.52
CA ARG A 32 -3.15 1.60 -20.93
C ARG A 32 -1.98 2.50 -21.30
N PRO A 33 -1.05 2.04 -22.16
CA PRO A 33 -0.02 2.89 -22.73
C PRO A 33 -0.66 4.08 -23.47
N GLY A 34 -0.23 5.29 -23.15
CA GLY A 34 -0.83 6.51 -23.73
C GLY A 34 -2.18 6.91 -23.11
N GLY A 35 -2.64 6.21 -22.10
CA GLY A 35 -3.78 6.65 -21.29
C GLY A 35 -3.43 7.99 -20.67
N THR A 36 -4.09 9.05 -21.13
CA THR A 36 -3.96 10.39 -20.58
C THR A 36 -4.40 10.34 -19.11
N GLY A 37 -3.51 10.70 -18.21
CA GLY A 37 -3.88 11.09 -16.87
C GLY A 37 -4.71 12.36 -16.96
N SER A 38 -5.96 12.25 -17.41
CA SER A 38 -6.88 13.36 -17.27
C SER A 38 -7.19 13.53 -15.79
N SER A 39 -7.44 14.76 -15.37
CA SER A 39 -7.89 15.08 -14.00
C SER A 39 -9.15 14.28 -13.57
N ASP A 40 -9.80 13.62 -14.50
CA ASP A 40 -10.96 12.74 -14.30
C ASP A 40 -10.61 11.26 -14.09
N THR A 41 -9.34 10.86 -14.21
CA THR A 41 -8.93 9.50 -13.85
C THR A 41 -8.94 9.31 -12.35
N LEU A 42 -8.94 8.06 -11.89
CA LEU A 42 -8.81 7.72 -10.46
C LEU A 42 -7.63 8.44 -9.77
N ALA A 43 -6.60 8.78 -10.52
CA ALA A 43 -5.45 9.56 -10.04
C ALA A 43 -5.73 11.07 -9.98
N GLY A 44 -6.68 11.58 -10.75
CA GLY A 44 -7.01 13.01 -10.78
C GLY A 44 -8.09 13.45 -9.80
N ARG A 45 -8.92 12.53 -9.36
CA ARG A 45 -9.79 12.78 -8.21
C ARG A 45 -8.96 12.51 -6.99
N LEU A 46 -8.63 13.57 -6.21
CA LEU A 46 -8.00 13.50 -4.90
C LEU A 46 -7.70 12.04 -4.54
N SER A 47 -6.74 11.47 -5.24
CA SER A 47 -6.37 10.11 -4.97
C SER A 47 -5.95 10.14 -3.53
N LEU A 48 -6.26 9.12 -2.79
CA LEU A 48 -5.68 8.86 -1.48
C LEU A 48 -4.19 9.17 -1.45
N ASP A 49 -3.53 9.07 -2.59
CA ASP A 49 -2.16 9.41 -2.87
C ASP A 49 -1.85 10.93 -2.75
N ALA A 50 -2.80 11.82 -3.02
CA ALA A 50 -2.66 13.26 -2.74
C ALA A 50 -2.92 13.55 -1.26
N PHE A 51 -3.77 12.77 -0.62
CA PHE A 51 -4.04 12.87 0.80
C PHE A 51 -2.86 12.32 1.64
N ASP A 52 -2.30 11.18 1.26
CA ASP A 52 -1.14 10.57 1.93
C ASP A 52 0.15 11.39 1.79
N ARG A 53 0.28 12.18 0.74
CA ARG A 53 1.49 12.97 0.49
C ARG A 53 1.50 14.33 1.16
N GLY A 54 0.39 14.79 1.71
CA GLY A 54 0.29 16.17 2.22
C GLY A 54 0.76 17.21 1.18
N ILE A 55 0.86 16.79 -0.08
CA ILE A 55 1.39 17.58 -1.18
C ILE A 55 0.17 18.19 -1.87
N SER A 56 -0.01 19.48 -1.65
CA SER A 56 -0.84 20.26 -2.54
C SER A 56 -0.40 19.96 -3.97
N THR A 57 -1.33 19.39 -4.74
CA THR A 57 -1.36 19.41 -6.19
C THR A 57 -0.01 19.65 -6.85
N GLY A 58 0.84 18.63 -6.90
CA GLY A 58 1.90 18.55 -7.88
C GLY A 58 1.25 18.67 -9.26
N SER A 59 1.89 19.41 -10.15
CA SER A 59 1.44 19.62 -11.52
C SER A 59 0.95 18.32 -12.16
N PRO A 60 -0.10 18.32 -12.99
CA PRO A 60 -0.55 17.16 -13.76
C PRO A 60 0.55 16.44 -14.56
N ASN A 61 1.70 17.08 -14.71
CA ASN A 61 2.90 16.55 -15.37
C ASN A 61 3.72 15.59 -14.51
N ASP A 62 3.45 15.44 -13.21
CA ASP A 62 4.19 14.52 -12.34
C ASP A 62 3.75 13.05 -12.47
N ILE A 63 2.66 12.81 -13.17
CA ILE A 63 2.27 11.46 -13.58
C ILE A 63 3.02 11.17 -14.87
N ALA A 64 4.16 10.49 -14.77
CA ALA A 64 4.89 10.07 -15.95
C ALA A 64 3.95 9.25 -16.85
N PRO A 65 3.64 9.71 -18.07
CA PRO A 65 2.85 8.93 -19.00
C PRO A 65 3.54 7.59 -19.25
N ALA A 66 2.77 6.53 -19.47
CA ALA A 66 3.33 5.27 -19.93
C ALA A 66 4.13 5.56 -21.20
N GLY A 67 5.44 5.40 -21.15
CA GLY A 67 6.31 5.69 -22.30
C GLY A 67 7.39 6.73 -22.08
N ARG A 68 7.55 7.28 -20.87
CA ARG A 68 8.76 8.06 -20.58
C ARG A 68 9.98 7.14 -20.70
N GLU A 69 10.91 7.51 -21.55
CA GLU A 69 12.19 6.82 -21.67
C GLU A 69 12.86 6.81 -20.27
N ILE A 70 12.93 5.63 -19.69
CA ILE A 70 13.69 5.39 -18.48
C ILE A 70 15.05 4.92 -18.96
N GLU A 71 16.13 5.51 -18.49
CA GLU A 71 17.47 4.99 -18.72
C GLU A 71 17.50 3.50 -18.39
N ILE A 72 17.65 2.69 -19.42
CA ILE A 72 17.62 1.22 -19.31
C ILE A 72 19.00 0.79 -18.83
N THR A 73 19.09 0.49 -17.54
CA THR A 73 20.27 -0.25 -17.04
C THR A 73 20.18 -1.68 -17.58
N PRO A 74 21.23 -2.18 -18.26
CA PRO A 74 21.22 -3.53 -18.80
C PRO A 74 20.84 -4.57 -17.74
N GLY A 75 19.82 -5.39 -18.03
CA GLY A 75 19.33 -6.43 -17.12
C GLY A 75 18.16 -6.04 -16.23
N ILE A 76 17.72 -4.78 -16.21
CA ILE A 76 16.55 -4.32 -15.45
C ILE A 76 15.44 -3.96 -16.44
N LEU A 77 14.29 -4.65 -16.34
CA LEU A 77 13.13 -4.29 -17.14
C LEU A 77 12.62 -2.90 -16.71
N PRO A 78 12.42 -1.97 -17.64
CA PRO A 78 11.90 -0.65 -17.34
C PRO A 78 10.48 -0.79 -16.78
N VAL A 79 10.27 -0.36 -15.55
CA VAL A 79 8.95 -0.31 -14.92
C VAL A 79 8.53 1.15 -14.85
N SER A 80 7.51 1.50 -15.61
CA SER A 80 7.01 2.88 -15.64
C SER A 80 6.09 3.19 -14.48
N ARG A 81 5.38 2.16 -13.94
CA ARG A 81 4.40 2.33 -12.87
C ARG A 81 4.46 1.19 -11.87
N LEU A 82 4.35 1.52 -10.59
CA LEU A 82 4.12 0.59 -9.51
C LEU A 82 2.70 0.80 -8.98
N ILE A 83 1.88 -0.22 -9.06
CA ILE A 83 0.50 -0.21 -8.58
C ILE A 83 0.43 -1.03 -7.30
N VAL A 84 0.10 -0.39 -6.21
CA VAL A 84 -0.17 -1.06 -4.94
C VAL A 84 -1.68 -1.09 -4.73
N LEU A 85 -2.25 -2.28 -4.66
CA LEU A 85 -3.67 -2.48 -4.41
C LEU A 85 -3.85 -3.06 -3.01
N GLU A 86 -4.33 -2.25 -2.11
CA GLU A 86 -4.62 -2.64 -0.74
C GLU A 86 -5.98 -3.33 -0.61
N ASP A 87 -6.10 -4.23 0.37
CA ASP A 87 -7.30 -5.05 0.63
C ASP A 87 -7.82 -5.78 -0.62
N ALA A 88 -6.92 -6.31 -1.47
CA ALA A 88 -7.26 -6.95 -2.75
C ALA A 88 -8.25 -8.12 -2.61
N ASP A 89 -8.31 -8.76 -1.45
CA ASP A 89 -9.28 -9.80 -1.10
C ASP A 89 -10.73 -9.28 -0.98
N HIS A 90 -10.94 -7.96 -0.96
CA HIS A 90 -12.27 -7.34 -0.96
C HIS A 90 -12.81 -7.01 -2.36
N LEU A 91 -12.05 -7.22 -3.43
CA LEU A 91 -12.51 -6.97 -4.80
C LEU A 91 -13.67 -7.89 -5.24
N GLY A 92 -13.75 -9.10 -4.68
CA GLY A 92 -14.63 -10.15 -5.16
C GLY A 92 -14.13 -10.82 -6.45
N SER A 93 -14.61 -12.02 -6.74
CA SER A 93 -14.08 -12.90 -7.80
C SER A 93 -14.16 -12.28 -9.20
N ILE A 94 -15.27 -11.62 -9.53
CA ILE A 94 -15.48 -11.01 -10.85
C ILE A 94 -14.45 -9.92 -11.13
N ARG A 95 -14.23 -9.00 -10.18
CA ARG A 95 -13.27 -7.92 -10.33
C ARG A 95 -11.83 -8.41 -10.28
N GLN A 96 -11.57 -9.45 -9.53
CA GLN A 96 -10.25 -10.10 -9.51
C GLN A 96 -9.94 -10.76 -10.87
N ALA A 97 -10.92 -11.40 -11.52
CA ALA A 97 -10.75 -11.94 -12.87
C ALA A 97 -10.47 -10.83 -13.90
N TYR A 98 -11.12 -9.68 -13.74
CA TYR A 98 -10.88 -8.51 -14.57
C TYR A 98 -9.48 -7.91 -14.32
N LEU A 99 -9.06 -7.80 -13.05
CA LEU A 99 -7.72 -7.38 -12.67
C LEU A 99 -6.64 -8.28 -13.26
N ARG A 100 -6.86 -9.61 -13.23
CA ARG A 100 -5.96 -10.58 -13.87
C ARG A 100 -5.73 -10.24 -15.35
N ARG A 101 -6.82 -10.00 -16.09
CA ARG A 101 -6.75 -9.64 -17.51
C ARG A 101 -5.95 -8.35 -17.71
N MET A 102 -6.19 -7.34 -16.88
CA MET A 102 -5.43 -6.08 -16.96
C MET A 102 -3.94 -6.30 -16.71
N MET A 103 -3.58 -7.10 -15.70
CA MET A 103 -2.18 -7.41 -15.40
C MET A 103 -1.47 -8.09 -16.59
N GLU A 104 -2.18 -8.95 -17.33
CA GLU A 104 -1.65 -9.59 -18.54
C GLU A 104 -1.46 -8.59 -19.69
N THR A 105 -2.37 -7.65 -19.84
CA THR A 105 -2.36 -6.68 -20.94
C THR A 105 -1.28 -5.59 -20.74
N VAL A 106 -1.09 -5.13 -19.51
CA VAL A 106 -0.20 -3.99 -19.20
C VAL A 106 1.07 -4.38 -18.44
N GLY A 107 1.29 -5.67 -18.25
CA GLY A 107 2.37 -6.22 -17.42
C GLY A 107 3.78 -5.79 -17.82
N ASN A 108 4.00 -5.36 -19.05
CA ASN A 108 5.31 -4.91 -19.51
C ASN A 108 5.72 -3.55 -18.94
N ALA A 109 4.75 -2.65 -18.73
CA ALA A 109 4.99 -1.28 -18.27
C ALA A 109 4.64 -1.05 -16.80
N SER A 110 3.89 -1.95 -16.17
CA SER A 110 3.41 -1.80 -14.80
C SER A 110 3.75 -3.01 -13.94
N ARG A 111 4.01 -2.77 -12.67
CA ARG A 111 4.15 -3.83 -11.66
C ARG A 111 3.05 -3.68 -10.62
N PHE A 112 2.57 -4.82 -10.15
CA PHE A 112 1.47 -4.88 -9.21
C PHE A 112 1.94 -5.47 -7.88
N ILE A 113 1.57 -4.81 -6.79
CA ILE A 113 1.66 -5.35 -5.43
C ILE A 113 0.23 -5.45 -4.92
N LEU A 114 -0.21 -6.67 -4.64
CA LEU A 114 -1.52 -6.94 -4.06
C LEU A 114 -1.34 -7.21 -2.58
N VAL A 115 -1.94 -6.38 -1.74
CA VAL A 115 -1.95 -6.57 -0.30
C VAL A 115 -3.28 -7.21 0.08
N ALA A 116 -3.22 -8.34 0.78
CA ALA A 116 -4.40 -9.10 1.18
C ALA A 116 -4.23 -9.68 2.58
N ARG A 117 -5.29 -9.70 3.37
CA ARG A 117 -5.30 -10.33 4.70
C ARG A 117 -5.66 -11.82 4.61
N ALA A 118 -6.52 -12.16 3.67
CA ALA A 118 -7.01 -13.52 3.47
C ALA A 118 -6.62 -14.04 2.08
N PRO A 119 -5.47 -14.73 1.93
CA PRO A 119 -5.03 -15.27 0.64
C PRO A 119 -6.05 -16.23 0.00
N SER A 120 -6.87 -16.91 0.82
CA SER A 120 -7.94 -17.79 0.35
C SER A 120 -9.05 -17.08 -0.41
N ARG A 121 -9.19 -15.75 -0.26
CA ARG A 121 -10.14 -14.92 -1.00
C ARG A 121 -9.58 -14.41 -2.32
N ILE A 122 -8.31 -14.62 -2.58
CA ILE A 122 -7.69 -14.31 -3.87
C ILE A 122 -7.86 -15.51 -4.78
N ILE A 123 -8.44 -15.29 -5.98
CA ILE A 123 -8.66 -16.36 -6.95
C ILE A 123 -7.33 -17.00 -7.40
N ASP A 124 -7.37 -18.30 -7.67
CA ASP A 124 -6.17 -19.06 -8.09
C ASP A 124 -5.49 -18.47 -9.32
N ALA A 125 -6.29 -17.95 -10.24
CA ALA A 125 -5.78 -17.31 -11.44
C ALA A 125 -4.92 -16.07 -11.19
N LEU A 126 -5.12 -15.32 -10.09
CA LEU A 126 -4.24 -14.25 -9.65
C LEU A 126 -3.05 -14.80 -8.87
N ARG A 127 -3.30 -15.75 -7.96
CA ARG A 127 -2.21 -16.34 -7.16
C ARG A 127 -1.14 -17.00 -8.01
N SER A 128 -1.53 -17.68 -9.10
CA SER A 128 -0.58 -18.31 -10.03
C SER A 128 0.28 -17.33 -10.83
N ARG A 129 -0.11 -16.04 -10.88
CA ARG A 129 0.59 -14.97 -11.60
C ARG A 129 1.35 -14.01 -10.70
N THR A 130 1.29 -14.24 -9.41
CA THR A 130 1.93 -13.40 -8.40
C THR A 130 2.84 -14.23 -7.51
N GLN A 131 3.93 -13.65 -7.08
CA GLN A 131 4.74 -14.23 -6.01
C GLN A 131 4.09 -13.90 -4.68
N MET A 132 3.74 -14.93 -3.91
CA MET A 132 3.19 -14.73 -2.58
C MET A 132 4.32 -14.50 -1.58
N ILE A 133 4.26 -13.37 -0.88
CA ILE A 133 5.15 -13.03 0.23
C ILE A 133 4.30 -12.98 1.49
N ARG A 134 4.60 -13.86 2.43
CA ARG A 134 3.91 -13.87 3.72
C ARG A 134 4.61 -12.93 4.69
N ILE A 135 3.85 -12.00 5.25
CA ILE A 135 4.31 -11.11 6.31
C ILE A 135 3.73 -11.63 7.62
N PRO A 136 4.54 -12.20 8.51
CA PRO A 136 4.06 -12.72 9.79
C PRO A 136 3.67 -11.57 10.73
N ALA A 137 2.93 -11.90 11.78
CA ALA A 137 2.73 -11.00 12.91
C ALA A 137 4.08 -10.66 13.55
N THR A 138 4.19 -9.45 14.11
CA THR A 138 5.43 -9.01 14.77
C THR A 138 5.71 -9.88 16.00
N GLU A 139 6.91 -10.40 16.08
CA GLU A 139 7.36 -11.18 17.24
C GLU A 139 7.41 -10.30 18.50
N ARG A 140 7.08 -10.89 19.66
CA ARG A 140 7.01 -10.16 20.93
C ARG A 140 8.32 -9.44 21.27
N GLY A 141 9.46 -10.07 21.08
CA GLY A 141 10.77 -9.46 21.34
C GLY A 141 11.03 -8.23 20.46
N THR A 142 10.73 -8.34 19.17
CA THR A 142 10.84 -7.23 18.22
C THR A 142 9.86 -6.10 18.57
N MET A 143 8.65 -6.44 19.00
CA MET A 143 7.66 -5.45 19.42
C MET A 143 8.13 -4.68 20.66
N LEU A 144 8.63 -5.37 21.67
CA LEU A 144 9.18 -4.76 22.88
C LEU A 144 10.36 -3.85 22.56
N SER A 145 11.35 -4.33 21.80
CA SER A 145 12.50 -3.51 21.42
C SER A 145 12.11 -2.26 20.65
N THR A 146 11.11 -2.35 19.78
CA THR A 146 10.57 -1.20 19.04
C THR A 146 9.89 -0.21 19.97
N MET A 147 9.03 -0.67 20.89
CA MET A 147 8.38 0.20 21.87
C MET A 147 9.38 0.88 22.79
N HIS A 148 10.37 0.16 23.30
CA HIS A 148 11.44 0.75 24.12
C HIS A 148 12.24 1.81 23.35
N SER A 149 12.53 1.59 22.08
CA SER A 149 13.22 2.57 21.26
C SER A 149 12.39 3.84 21.09
N ILE A 150 11.09 3.70 20.90
CA ILE A 150 10.15 4.83 20.74
C ILE A 150 9.99 5.58 22.06
N THR A 151 9.72 4.90 23.16
CA THR A 151 9.59 5.54 24.49
C THR A 151 10.83 6.33 24.87
N LYS A 152 12.01 5.76 24.58
CA LYS A 152 13.27 6.45 24.81
C LYS A 152 13.43 7.68 23.92
N SER A 153 13.05 7.60 22.64
CA SER A 153 13.20 8.74 21.71
C SER A 153 12.23 9.86 21.99
N GLU A 154 11.02 9.53 22.48
CA GLU A 154 9.97 10.49 22.82
C GLU A 154 10.04 10.98 24.28
N GLY A 155 11.00 10.47 25.06
CA GLY A 155 11.15 10.83 26.49
C GLY A 155 9.96 10.40 27.34
N VAL A 156 9.31 9.29 26.98
CA VAL A 156 8.17 8.74 27.72
C VAL A 156 8.67 7.75 28.76
N ASP A 157 8.50 8.08 30.04
CA ASP A 157 8.74 7.13 31.12
C ASP A 157 7.58 6.14 31.21
N THR A 158 7.90 4.86 31.35
CA THR A 158 6.91 3.80 31.47
C THR A 158 7.16 2.99 32.74
N VAL A 159 6.09 2.64 33.43
CA VAL A 159 6.14 1.73 34.56
C VAL A 159 6.58 0.34 34.11
N ASP A 160 7.33 -0.35 34.97
CA ASP A 160 7.78 -1.73 34.72
C ASP A 160 6.59 -2.64 34.38
N GLY A 161 6.74 -3.44 33.34
CA GLY A 161 5.73 -4.41 32.91
C GLY A 161 4.67 -3.85 31.92
N VAL A 162 4.48 -2.54 31.83
CA VAL A 162 3.46 -1.95 30.94
C VAL A 162 3.72 -2.30 29.47
N LEU A 163 4.96 -2.25 29.04
CA LEU A 163 5.30 -2.58 27.64
C LEU A 163 5.08 -4.07 27.34
N GLU A 164 5.36 -4.94 28.31
CA GLU A 164 5.13 -6.38 28.23
C GLU A 164 3.64 -6.70 28.11
N ASP A 165 2.80 -6.02 28.89
CA ASP A 165 1.34 -6.18 28.84
C ASP A 165 0.78 -5.68 27.51
N ILE A 166 1.23 -4.51 27.04
CA ILE A 166 0.85 -3.99 25.72
C ILE A 166 1.24 -4.98 24.62
N ALA A 167 2.45 -5.53 24.65
CA ALA A 167 2.90 -6.49 23.66
C ALA A 167 2.04 -7.76 23.68
N TYR A 168 1.66 -8.23 24.87
CA TYR A 168 0.81 -9.40 25.02
C TYR A 168 -0.59 -9.19 24.45
N ILE A 169 -1.29 -8.11 24.84
CA ILE A 169 -2.66 -7.83 24.39
C ILE A 169 -2.74 -7.42 22.92
N SER A 170 -1.61 -7.00 22.34
CA SER A 170 -1.56 -6.59 20.92
C SER A 170 -1.45 -7.77 19.97
N GLY A 171 -1.04 -8.95 20.44
CA GLY A 171 -1.05 -10.20 19.67
C GLY A 171 -0.27 -10.12 18.35
N GLY A 172 0.88 -9.44 18.33
CA GLY A 172 1.71 -9.27 17.13
C GLY A 172 1.30 -8.11 16.23
N ASN A 173 0.29 -7.32 16.58
CA ASN A 173 -0.10 -6.12 15.85
C ASN A 173 0.64 -4.90 16.42
N LEU A 174 1.76 -4.54 15.77
CA LEU A 174 2.59 -3.41 16.20
C LEU A 174 1.82 -2.07 16.21
N ARG A 175 0.97 -1.82 15.23
CA ARG A 175 0.14 -0.59 15.18
C ARG A 175 -0.77 -0.50 16.40
N LYS A 176 -1.42 -1.60 16.77
CA LYS A 176 -2.25 -1.67 17.98
C LYS A 176 -1.42 -1.40 19.23
N ALA A 177 -0.21 -1.97 19.32
CA ALA A 177 0.69 -1.77 20.45
C ALA A 177 1.06 -0.30 20.61
N LEU A 178 1.50 0.34 19.53
CA LEU A 178 1.89 1.76 19.54
C LEU A 178 0.72 2.68 19.87
N PHE A 179 -0.45 2.42 19.29
CA PHE A 179 -1.66 3.18 19.60
C PHE A 179 -2.08 3.03 21.07
N THR A 180 -1.97 1.82 21.63
CA THR A 180 -2.27 1.60 23.05
C THR A 180 -1.29 2.33 23.95
N LEU A 181 0.00 2.30 23.61
CA LEU A 181 1.06 3.02 24.33
C LEU A 181 0.78 4.55 24.33
N GLU A 182 0.49 5.11 23.16
CA GLU A 182 0.14 6.52 23.01
C GLU A 182 -1.08 6.89 23.84
N MET A 183 -2.13 6.08 23.81
CA MET A 183 -3.34 6.28 24.59
C MET A 183 -3.10 6.27 26.10
N LEU A 184 -2.24 5.36 26.59
CA LEU A 184 -1.88 5.30 28.01
C LEU A 184 -1.05 6.51 28.40
N HIS A 185 -0.10 6.92 27.58
CA HIS A 185 0.71 8.12 27.83
C HIS A 185 -0.15 9.38 27.92
N LEU A 186 -1.05 9.62 26.94
CA LEU A 186 -1.95 10.77 26.92
C LEU A 186 -2.90 10.84 28.12
N ARG A 187 -3.20 9.69 28.73
CA ARG A 187 -4.04 9.61 29.94
C ARG A 187 -3.25 9.68 31.23
N GLY A 188 -1.92 9.79 31.17
CA GLY A 188 -1.05 9.75 32.34
C GLY A 188 -1.03 8.39 33.04
N LEU A 189 -1.37 7.31 32.33
CA LEU A 189 -1.43 5.94 32.86
C LEU A 189 -0.20 5.10 32.49
N ALA A 190 0.70 5.66 31.71
CA ALA A 190 1.94 4.99 31.32
C ALA A 190 3.10 5.25 32.29
N GLN A 191 2.91 6.22 33.18
CA GLN A 191 3.87 6.67 34.21
C GLN A 191 3.63 5.97 35.54
#